data_6eb2e76ebe7f244f376191d2170e89fc
#
_entry.id   6eb2e76ebe7f244f376191d2170e89fc
#
_cell.length_a   1.000
_cell.length_b   1.000
_cell.length_c   1.000
_cell.angle_alpha   90.00
_cell.angle_beta   90.00
_cell.angle_gamma   90.00
#
_symmetry.space_group_name_H-M   'P 1'
#
loop_
_entity.id
_entity.type
_entity.pdbx_description
1 polymer ?
#
loop_
_entity_poly.entity_id
_entity_poly.type
_entity_poly.pdbx_seq_one_letter_code
_entity_poly.pdbx_strand_id
1 'polypeptide(L)'
;MFKILSRIGLAGVLALSSLSHAAETSPESLRIGYQKGSVSMVLAKSHQLLEKRFPTTTFSWVEFPAGPQMLEALNVGSIDLGSTGDIPPIFAQAAGADLVYVGVEPAKPKAEVILVAENSAIKRVADLKGHKVAFQKGSSSHNLLLRALQEAGLTFKDIQPVYLTPADARAAFQQKNVDAWAIWDPYYSAALLQGGVRVLKDGTTLKQTGSFYLAARPYAEKNGAFIQSVLDTFSQADALTQSQRPESIALLAKTMGLPEPVIATYLDH
;
A
#
# COMPACT_ATOMS: atom_id res chain seq x y z
N MET A 1 -44.83 48.55 62.75
CA MET A 1 -44.13 48.86 61.53
C MET A 1 -42.78 48.21 61.65
N PHE A 2 -42.61 47.00 61.08
CA PHE A 2 -41.24 46.38 60.92
C PHE A 2 -41.27 45.62 59.60
N LYS A 3 -40.43 46.05 58.68
CA LYS A 3 -40.16 45.40 57.42
C LYS A 3 -39.16 44.29 57.59
N ILE A 4 -39.53 43.06 57.26
CA ILE A 4 -38.62 41.92 57.16
C ILE A 4 -38.25 41.74 55.69
N LEU A 5 -36.97 41.98 55.37
CA LEU A 5 -36.37 41.68 54.06
C LEU A 5 -35.95 40.18 54.02
N SER A 6 -36.64 39.44 53.18
CA SER A 6 -36.24 38.07 52.84
C SER A 6 -35.12 38.08 51.79
N ARG A 7 -33.97 37.53 52.11
CA ARG A 7 -32.85 37.26 51.16
C ARG A 7 -33.05 35.84 50.61
N ILE A 8 -33.40 35.74 49.32
CA ILE A 8 -33.40 34.51 48.60
C ILE A 8 -31.99 34.31 48.06
N GLY A 9 -31.25 33.34 48.61
CA GLY A 9 -29.96 32.90 48.09
C GLY A 9 -30.15 31.98 46.87
N LEU A 10 -29.68 32.43 45.71
CA LEU A 10 -29.65 31.67 44.49
C LEU A 10 -28.42 30.76 44.50
N ALA A 11 -28.57 29.49 44.84
CA ALA A 11 -27.54 28.48 44.74
C ALA A 11 -27.40 28.03 43.27
N GLY A 12 -26.41 28.57 42.58
CA GLY A 12 -26.04 28.11 41.22
C GLY A 12 -25.39 26.73 41.29
N VAL A 13 -26.10 25.73 40.82
CA VAL A 13 -25.54 24.38 40.56
C VAL A 13 -24.72 24.46 39.27
N LEU A 14 -23.42 24.55 39.38
CA LEU A 14 -22.49 24.32 38.29
C LEU A 14 -22.49 22.81 37.97
N ALA A 15 -23.26 22.40 36.96
CA ALA A 15 -23.16 21.10 36.35
C ALA A 15 -21.83 21.06 35.55
N LEU A 16 -20.77 20.50 36.14
CA LEU A 16 -19.60 20.09 35.40
C LEU A 16 -20.00 18.93 34.50
N SER A 17 -20.27 19.22 33.24
CA SER A 17 -20.35 18.22 32.16
C SER A 17 -18.94 17.65 31.98
N SER A 18 -18.63 16.58 32.70
CA SER A 18 -17.48 15.75 32.38
C SER A 18 -17.73 15.14 30.99
N LEU A 19 -17.11 15.73 29.96
CA LEU A 19 -16.93 15.08 28.67
C LEU A 19 -16.10 13.81 28.96
N SER A 20 -16.85 12.71 29.21
CA SER A 20 -16.26 11.38 29.20
C SER A 20 -15.76 11.15 27.76
N HIS A 21 -14.48 11.38 27.52
CA HIS A 21 -13.80 10.75 26.41
C HIS A 21 -13.93 9.27 26.70
N ALA A 22 -14.85 8.59 26.00
CA ALA A 22 -14.85 7.13 25.96
C ALA A 22 -13.43 6.73 25.53
N ALA A 23 -12.68 6.15 26.44
CA ALA A 23 -11.38 5.61 26.12
C ALA A 23 -11.59 4.63 24.95
N GLU A 24 -10.96 4.93 23.84
CA GLU A 24 -11.02 4.09 22.64
C GLU A 24 -10.53 2.70 23.06
N THR A 25 -11.44 1.73 23.13
CA THR A 25 -11.09 0.38 23.56
C THR A 25 -10.26 -0.24 22.46
N SER A 26 -8.96 -0.25 22.67
CA SER A 26 -8.03 -0.89 21.74
C SER A 26 -8.19 -2.41 21.85
N PRO A 27 -8.22 -3.14 20.73
CA PRO A 27 -8.28 -4.61 20.74
C PRO A 27 -7.01 -5.22 21.31
N GLU A 28 -7.08 -6.49 21.75
CA GLU A 28 -5.92 -7.23 22.26
C GLU A 28 -4.82 -7.39 21.21
N SER A 29 -5.19 -7.52 19.94
CA SER A 29 -4.22 -7.73 18.85
C SER A 29 -4.68 -7.14 17.52
N LEU A 30 -3.69 -6.81 16.66
CA LEU A 30 -3.87 -6.50 15.25
C LEU A 30 -2.76 -7.18 14.45
N ARG A 31 -3.17 -8.02 13.47
CA ARG A 31 -2.25 -8.69 12.54
C ARG A 31 -2.26 -7.94 11.21
N ILE A 32 -1.11 -7.43 10.81
CA ILE A 32 -0.95 -6.51 9.69
C ILE A 32 -0.16 -7.18 8.57
N GLY A 33 -0.76 -7.26 7.37
CA GLY A 33 -0.07 -7.64 6.14
C GLY A 33 0.46 -6.40 5.42
N TYR A 34 1.72 -6.45 4.99
CA TYR A 34 2.33 -5.36 4.23
C TYR A 34 3.20 -5.88 3.09
N GLN A 35 3.53 -5.01 2.16
CA GLN A 35 4.47 -5.26 1.05
C GLN A 35 5.67 -4.33 1.18
N LYS A 36 6.81 -4.66 0.54
CA LYS A 36 7.98 -3.76 0.52
C LYS A 36 7.65 -2.36 0.01
N GLY A 37 6.72 -2.23 -0.93
CA GLY A 37 6.23 -0.95 -1.44
C GLY A 37 5.29 -0.17 -0.51
N SER A 38 4.95 -0.68 0.68
CA SER A 38 4.07 0.02 1.63
C SER A 38 4.90 0.91 2.57
N VAL A 39 5.39 2.05 2.07
CA VAL A 39 6.32 2.95 2.79
C VAL A 39 5.79 3.38 4.15
N SER A 40 4.54 3.85 4.21
CA SER A 40 3.87 4.27 5.45
C SER A 40 3.87 3.18 6.51
N MET A 41 3.55 1.93 6.11
CA MET A 41 3.50 0.78 7.00
C MET A 41 4.90 0.33 7.44
N VAL A 42 5.88 0.34 6.52
CA VAL A 42 7.27 -0.02 6.83
C VAL A 42 7.88 0.98 7.81
N LEU A 43 7.64 2.29 7.64
CA LEU A 43 8.08 3.32 8.57
C LEU A 43 7.38 3.20 9.93
N ALA A 44 6.05 3.01 9.94
CA ALA A 44 5.30 2.82 11.18
C ALA A 44 5.81 1.62 11.98
N LYS A 45 6.06 0.49 11.32
CA LYS A 45 6.67 -0.71 11.92
C LYS A 45 8.05 -0.44 12.47
N SER A 46 8.93 0.18 11.66
CA SER A 46 10.33 0.41 12.03
C SER A 46 10.50 1.37 13.20
N HIS A 47 9.64 2.37 13.28
CA HIS A 47 9.59 3.32 14.39
C HIS A 47 8.75 2.85 15.58
N GLN A 48 8.09 1.68 15.47
CA GLN A 48 7.16 1.15 16.48
C GLN A 48 6.05 2.16 16.82
N LEU A 49 5.49 2.84 15.80
CA LEU A 49 4.54 3.93 16.03
C LEU A 49 3.22 3.42 16.59
N LEU A 50 2.75 2.26 16.14
CA LEU A 50 1.53 1.64 16.63
C LEU A 50 1.72 1.12 18.05
N GLU A 51 2.83 0.46 18.33
CA GLU A 51 3.18 -0.09 19.63
C GLU A 51 3.29 1.02 20.69
N LYS A 52 3.85 2.18 20.31
CA LYS A 52 3.93 3.36 21.18
C LYS A 52 2.56 4.01 21.43
N ARG A 53 1.73 4.07 20.40
CA ARG A 53 0.40 4.70 20.49
C ARG A 53 -0.62 3.82 21.23
N PHE A 54 -0.52 2.52 21.08
CA PHE A 54 -1.46 1.52 21.63
C PHE A 54 -0.73 0.45 22.45
N PRO A 55 -0.19 0.80 23.63
CA PRO A 55 0.70 -0.09 24.39
C PRO A 55 0.04 -1.36 24.91
N THR A 56 -1.29 -1.44 24.90
CA THR A 56 -2.07 -2.62 25.32
C THR A 56 -2.43 -3.57 24.19
N THR A 57 -2.16 -3.16 22.92
CA THR A 57 -2.44 -3.98 21.74
C THR A 57 -1.15 -4.68 21.28
N THR A 58 -1.24 -5.97 21.03
CA THR A 58 -0.14 -6.74 20.42
C THR A 58 -0.20 -6.60 18.90
N PHE A 59 0.87 -6.12 18.28
CA PHE A 59 0.99 -6.01 16.82
C PHE A 59 1.85 -7.13 16.25
N SER A 60 1.37 -7.76 15.17
CA SER A 60 2.18 -8.67 14.37
C SER A 60 2.18 -8.23 12.91
N TRP A 61 3.36 -8.28 12.28
CA TRP A 61 3.60 -7.80 10.94
C TRP A 61 4.07 -8.92 10.03
N VAL A 62 3.37 -9.14 8.92
CA VAL A 62 3.67 -10.19 7.94
C VAL A 62 3.94 -9.55 6.58
N GLU A 63 5.12 -9.81 6.00
CA GLU A 63 5.48 -9.34 4.67
C GLU A 63 4.93 -10.28 3.60
N PHE A 64 4.31 -9.73 2.57
CA PHE A 64 3.81 -10.46 1.41
C PHE A 64 4.51 -9.98 0.13
N PRO A 65 4.76 -10.88 -0.83
CA PRO A 65 5.41 -10.53 -2.09
C PRO A 65 4.54 -9.65 -3.00
N ALA A 66 3.21 -9.78 -2.89
CA ALA A 66 2.24 -9.02 -3.68
C ALA A 66 0.84 -9.04 -3.04
N GLY A 67 -0.04 -8.14 -3.54
CA GLY A 67 -1.40 -7.98 -3.05
C GLY A 67 -2.29 -9.22 -3.08
N PRO A 68 -2.31 -10.02 -4.16
CA PRO A 68 -3.15 -11.22 -4.19
C PRO A 68 -2.91 -12.17 -3.02
N GLN A 69 -1.66 -12.52 -2.71
CA GLN A 69 -1.33 -13.41 -1.59
C GLN A 69 -1.70 -12.80 -0.23
N MET A 70 -1.54 -11.48 -0.09
CA MET A 70 -1.95 -10.78 1.12
C MET A 70 -3.47 -10.85 1.32
N LEU A 71 -4.25 -10.67 0.25
CA LEU A 71 -5.72 -10.74 0.33
C LEU A 71 -6.24 -12.16 0.58
N GLU A 72 -5.53 -13.19 0.11
CA GLU A 72 -5.81 -14.58 0.50
C GLU A 72 -5.63 -14.77 2.02
N ALA A 73 -4.53 -14.26 2.59
CA ALA A 73 -4.28 -14.31 4.03
C ALA A 73 -5.34 -13.52 4.84
N LEU A 74 -5.79 -12.36 4.31
CA LEU A 74 -6.85 -11.57 4.91
C LEU A 74 -8.19 -12.32 4.88
N ASN A 75 -8.52 -12.96 3.76
CA ASN A 75 -9.78 -13.70 3.57
C ASN A 75 -9.89 -14.92 4.49
N VAL A 76 -8.78 -15.62 4.74
CA VAL A 76 -8.78 -16.77 5.67
C VAL A 76 -8.53 -16.39 7.13
N GLY A 77 -8.49 -15.08 7.45
CA GLY A 77 -8.33 -14.58 8.80
C GLY A 77 -6.92 -14.77 9.39
N SER A 78 -5.89 -14.94 8.57
CA SER A 78 -4.49 -14.99 9.02
C SER A 78 -3.92 -13.62 9.36
N ILE A 79 -4.46 -12.56 8.75
CA ILE A 79 -4.23 -11.16 9.08
C ILE A 79 -5.56 -10.42 9.18
N ASP A 80 -5.57 -9.22 9.77
CA ASP A 80 -6.76 -8.41 10.04
C ASP A 80 -6.83 -7.16 9.16
N LEU A 81 -5.67 -6.61 8.80
CA LEU A 81 -5.51 -5.38 8.02
C LEU A 81 -4.36 -5.53 7.03
N GLY A 82 -4.48 -4.95 5.85
CA GLY A 82 -3.41 -4.91 4.87
C GLY A 82 -3.60 -3.81 3.82
N SER A 83 -2.53 -3.50 3.06
CA SER A 83 -2.57 -2.51 1.96
C SER A 83 -2.15 -3.14 0.65
N THR A 84 -2.87 -2.81 -0.43
CA THR A 84 -2.58 -3.30 -1.78
C THR A 84 -3.02 -2.29 -2.84
N GLY A 85 -2.57 -2.47 -4.08
CA GLY A 85 -3.02 -1.68 -5.23
C GLY A 85 -4.50 -1.88 -5.56
N ASP A 86 -4.92 -1.28 -6.65
CA ASP A 86 -6.33 -1.12 -7.03
C ASP A 86 -7.03 -2.41 -7.50
N ILE A 87 -6.31 -3.32 -8.10
CA ILE A 87 -6.90 -4.51 -8.75
C ILE A 87 -7.02 -5.75 -7.84
N PRO A 88 -6.06 -6.08 -6.96
CA PRO A 88 -6.18 -7.28 -6.13
C PRO A 88 -7.51 -7.40 -5.38
N PRO A 89 -8.08 -6.30 -4.79
CA PRO A 89 -9.36 -6.39 -4.10
C PRO A 89 -10.52 -6.80 -5.01
N ILE A 90 -10.51 -6.38 -6.28
CA ILE A 90 -11.56 -6.73 -7.26
C ILE A 90 -11.55 -8.24 -7.53
N PHE A 91 -10.36 -8.82 -7.69
CA PHE A 91 -10.22 -10.27 -7.87
C PHE A 91 -10.63 -11.04 -6.61
N ALA A 92 -10.23 -10.57 -5.44
CA ALA A 92 -10.60 -11.19 -4.17
C ALA A 92 -12.13 -11.17 -3.96
N GLN A 93 -12.79 -10.03 -4.19
CA GLN A 93 -14.24 -9.90 -4.10
C GLN A 93 -14.96 -10.77 -5.13
N ALA A 94 -14.47 -10.83 -6.38
CA ALA A 94 -15.02 -11.71 -7.40
C ALA A 94 -14.89 -13.21 -7.03
N ALA A 95 -13.91 -13.57 -6.22
CA ALA A 95 -13.72 -14.90 -5.66
C ALA A 95 -14.51 -15.14 -4.36
N GLY A 96 -15.33 -14.17 -3.90
CA GLY A 96 -16.18 -14.30 -2.73
C GLY A 96 -15.52 -13.91 -1.40
N ALA A 97 -14.37 -13.21 -1.42
CA ALA A 97 -13.70 -12.75 -0.21
C ALA A 97 -14.54 -11.69 0.54
N ASP A 98 -14.68 -11.87 1.86
CA ASP A 98 -15.41 -10.94 2.72
C ASP A 98 -14.50 -9.88 3.31
N LEU A 99 -14.21 -8.86 2.49
CA LEU A 99 -13.29 -7.77 2.78
C LEU A 99 -14.01 -6.42 2.75
N VAL A 100 -13.49 -5.46 3.51
CA VAL A 100 -13.95 -4.08 3.48
C VAL A 100 -12.80 -3.12 3.20
N TYR A 101 -13.07 -2.10 2.38
CA TYR A 101 -12.17 -0.99 2.18
C TYR A 101 -12.27 -0.05 3.39
N VAL A 102 -11.14 0.21 4.03
CA VAL A 102 -11.08 1.06 5.24
C VAL A 102 -10.27 2.32 5.04
N GLY A 103 -9.53 2.43 3.94
CA GLY A 103 -8.77 3.64 3.60
C GLY A 103 -8.22 3.59 2.18
N VAL A 104 -7.70 4.74 1.71
CA VAL A 104 -7.11 4.91 0.39
C VAL A 104 -5.82 5.72 0.49
N GLU A 105 -4.81 5.33 -0.27
CA GLU A 105 -3.62 6.14 -0.54
C GLU A 105 -3.72 6.75 -1.93
N PRO A 106 -3.23 7.99 -2.14
CA PRO A 106 -3.22 8.63 -3.44
C PRO A 106 -2.50 7.79 -4.50
N ALA A 107 -2.92 7.94 -5.76
CA ALA A 107 -2.24 7.30 -6.88
C ALA A 107 -0.80 7.80 -7.01
N LYS A 108 0.12 6.86 -7.27
CA LYS A 108 1.54 7.11 -7.55
C LYS A 108 1.85 6.65 -8.99
N PRO A 109 1.46 7.43 -10.02
CA PRO A 109 1.46 6.98 -11.40
C PRO A 109 2.84 6.68 -11.97
N LYS A 110 3.90 7.17 -11.33
CA LYS A 110 5.29 6.89 -11.70
C LYS A 110 5.85 5.64 -11.03
N ALA A 111 5.20 5.12 -9.99
CA ALA A 111 5.71 3.99 -9.21
C ALA A 111 5.45 2.63 -9.86
N GLU A 112 4.75 2.56 -11.00
CA GLU A 112 4.47 1.34 -11.75
C GLU A 112 4.82 1.52 -13.22
N VAL A 113 5.51 0.51 -13.79
CA VAL A 113 6.06 0.60 -15.15
C VAL A 113 6.04 -0.74 -15.88
N ILE A 114 6.17 -0.64 -17.22
CA ILE A 114 6.61 -1.75 -18.08
C ILE A 114 8.07 -1.47 -18.44
N LEU A 115 8.98 -2.37 -18.07
CA LEU A 115 10.41 -2.33 -18.37
C LEU A 115 10.72 -3.21 -19.57
N VAL A 116 11.71 -2.77 -20.35
CA VAL A 116 12.37 -3.55 -21.41
C VAL A 116 13.88 -3.36 -21.28
N ALA A 117 14.67 -4.25 -21.87
CA ALA A 117 16.12 -4.05 -21.94
C ALA A 117 16.43 -2.74 -22.70
N GLU A 118 17.48 -2.03 -22.29
CA GLU A 118 17.86 -0.73 -22.86
C GLU A 118 18.06 -0.80 -24.38
N ASN A 119 18.70 -1.87 -24.86
CA ASN A 119 18.96 -2.10 -26.29
C ASN A 119 17.83 -2.89 -26.99
N SER A 120 16.67 -3.11 -26.34
CA SER A 120 15.55 -3.82 -26.93
C SER A 120 15.02 -3.14 -28.18
N ALA A 121 14.61 -3.92 -29.19
CA ALA A 121 13.90 -3.44 -30.37
C ALA A 121 12.47 -2.95 -30.06
N ILE A 122 11.88 -3.36 -28.94
CA ILE A 122 10.57 -2.92 -28.46
C ILE A 122 10.66 -1.46 -28.04
N LYS A 123 10.14 -0.53 -28.85
CA LYS A 123 10.24 0.94 -28.60
C LYS A 123 8.93 1.55 -28.07
N ARG A 124 7.81 0.90 -28.29
CA ARG A 124 6.46 1.30 -27.86
C ARG A 124 5.64 0.07 -27.45
N VAL A 125 4.54 0.28 -26.74
CA VAL A 125 3.68 -0.82 -26.25
C VAL A 125 3.14 -1.70 -27.40
N ALA A 126 2.85 -1.12 -28.57
CA ALA A 126 2.41 -1.88 -29.73
C ALA A 126 3.42 -2.95 -30.20
N ASP A 127 4.71 -2.74 -29.92
CA ASP A 127 5.77 -3.67 -30.30
C ASP A 127 5.85 -4.88 -29.34
N LEU A 128 5.04 -4.91 -28.27
CA LEU A 128 4.92 -6.09 -27.38
C LEU A 128 4.20 -7.26 -28.04
N LYS A 129 3.59 -7.08 -29.20
CA LYS A 129 2.88 -8.15 -29.92
C LYS A 129 3.80 -9.33 -30.19
N GLY A 130 3.36 -10.53 -29.74
CA GLY A 130 4.14 -11.78 -29.86
C GLY A 130 5.25 -11.96 -28.85
N HIS A 131 5.54 -10.94 -27.99
CA HIS A 131 6.61 -10.98 -27.01
C HIS A 131 6.15 -11.54 -25.65
N LYS A 132 7.12 -12.10 -24.90
CA LYS A 132 6.93 -12.59 -23.53
C LYS A 132 6.95 -11.42 -22.54
N VAL A 133 5.86 -11.22 -21.80
CA VAL A 133 5.75 -10.17 -20.79
C VAL A 133 5.51 -10.79 -19.42
N ALA A 134 6.45 -10.59 -18.51
CA ALA A 134 6.34 -11.06 -17.12
C ALA A 134 5.58 -10.06 -16.26
N PHE A 135 4.71 -10.56 -15.39
CA PHE A 135 3.99 -9.77 -14.37
C PHE A 135 3.30 -10.69 -13.34
N GLN A 136 2.99 -10.13 -12.17
CA GLN A 136 2.19 -10.83 -11.17
C GLN A 136 0.70 -10.80 -11.55
N LYS A 137 0.10 -11.97 -11.76
CA LYS A 137 -1.33 -12.07 -12.07
C LYS A 137 -2.19 -11.47 -10.95
N GLY A 138 -3.18 -10.65 -11.32
CA GLY A 138 -4.10 -10.04 -10.36
C GLY A 138 -3.53 -8.86 -9.57
N SER A 139 -2.31 -8.39 -9.87
CA SER A 139 -1.69 -7.21 -9.23
C SER A 139 -2.04 -5.91 -9.96
N SER A 140 -1.64 -4.77 -9.38
CA SER A 140 -1.74 -3.45 -10.03
C SER A 140 -0.92 -3.37 -11.33
N SER A 141 0.25 -4.00 -11.41
CA SER A 141 1.01 -4.08 -12.66
C SER A 141 0.32 -4.90 -13.75
N HIS A 142 -0.54 -5.87 -13.40
CA HIS A 142 -1.42 -6.54 -14.33
C HIS A 142 -2.42 -5.54 -14.95
N ASN A 143 -3.00 -4.64 -14.13
CA ASN A 143 -3.88 -3.59 -14.59
C ASN A 143 -3.14 -2.56 -15.47
N LEU A 144 -1.96 -2.12 -15.04
CA LEU A 144 -1.10 -1.23 -15.84
C LEU A 144 -0.86 -1.82 -17.26
N LEU A 145 -0.45 -3.09 -17.32
CA LEU A 145 -0.21 -3.78 -18.59
C LEU A 145 -1.48 -3.87 -19.44
N LEU A 146 -2.62 -4.25 -18.84
CA LEU A 146 -3.90 -4.32 -19.54
C LEU A 146 -4.26 -2.98 -20.18
N ARG A 147 -4.18 -1.89 -19.42
CA ARG A 147 -4.51 -0.54 -19.89
C ARG A 147 -3.54 -0.06 -20.96
N ALA A 148 -2.25 -0.33 -20.79
CA ALA A 148 -1.24 0.03 -21.78
C ALA A 148 -1.46 -0.72 -23.11
N LEU A 149 -1.80 -2.01 -23.06
CA LEU A 149 -2.16 -2.78 -24.24
C LEU A 149 -3.41 -2.23 -24.93
N GLN A 150 -4.47 -1.93 -24.16
CA GLN A 150 -5.71 -1.34 -24.71
C GLN A 150 -5.46 0.01 -25.39
N GLU A 151 -4.65 0.90 -24.78
CA GLU A 151 -4.26 2.18 -25.37
C GLU A 151 -3.50 1.99 -26.70
N ALA A 152 -2.73 0.90 -26.82
CA ALA A 152 -2.00 0.53 -28.03
C ALA A 152 -2.82 -0.29 -29.04
N GLY A 153 -4.12 -0.53 -28.78
CA GLY A 153 -4.99 -1.35 -29.64
C GLY A 153 -4.71 -2.86 -29.56
N LEU A 154 -4.07 -3.31 -28.48
CA LEU A 154 -3.74 -4.70 -28.23
C LEU A 154 -4.58 -5.29 -27.09
N THR A 155 -4.55 -6.61 -26.99
CA THR A 155 -5.16 -7.42 -25.93
C THR A 155 -4.12 -8.39 -25.35
N PHE A 156 -4.44 -9.08 -24.24
CA PHE A 156 -3.59 -10.16 -23.71
C PHE A 156 -3.38 -11.33 -24.70
N LYS A 157 -4.25 -11.49 -25.73
CA LYS A 157 -4.08 -12.51 -26.77
C LYS A 157 -2.96 -12.18 -27.75
N ASP A 158 -2.56 -10.90 -27.82
CA ASP A 158 -1.52 -10.42 -28.71
C ASP A 158 -0.10 -10.56 -28.12
N ILE A 159 0.02 -10.85 -26.82
CA ILE A 159 1.29 -11.08 -26.14
C ILE A 159 1.40 -12.52 -25.62
N GLN A 160 2.58 -12.89 -25.09
CA GLN A 160 2.80 -14.13 -24.35
C GLN A 160 2.91 -13.80 -22.85
N PRO A 161 1.80 -13.84 -22.07
CA PRO A 161 1.83 -13.49 -20.66
C PRO A 161 2.56 -14.57 -19.85
N VAL A 162 3.50 -14.12 -18.98
CA VAL A 162 4.27 -14.98 -18.08
C VAL A 162 3.97 -14.57 -16.65
N TYR A 163 3.23 -15.40 -15.93
CA TYR A 163 2.77 -15.11 -14.57
C TYR A 163 3.85 -15.52 -13.55
N LEU A 164 4.51 -14.52 -12.96
CA LEU A 164 5.61 -14.73 -12.02
C LEU A 164 5.46 -13.79 -10.82
N THR A 165 6.01 -14.19 -9.67
CA THR A 165 6.19 -13.28 -8.54
C THR A 165 7.20 -12.19 -8.91
N PRO A 166 7.23 -11.04 -8.19
CA PRO A 166 8.20 -9.98 -8.49
C PRO A 166 9.66 -10.47 -8.52
N ALA A 167 10.04 -11.34 -7.59
CA ALA A 167 11.40 -11.86 -7.51
C ALA A 167 11.74 -12.78 -8.70
N ASP A 168 10.84 -13.71 -9.04
CA ASP A 168 11.01 -14.64 -10.17
C ASP A 168 10.98 -13.88 -11.51
N ALA A 169 10.08 -12.88 -11.65
CA ALA A 169 10.01 -12.03 -12.83
C ALA A 169 11.29 -11.23 -13.04
N ARG A 170 11.90 -10.70 -11.96
CA ARG A 170 13.21 -10.05 -12.00
C ARG A 170 14.27 -11.01 -12.54
N ALA A 171 14.35 -12.21 -11.98
CA ALA A 171 15.33 -13.22 -12.41
C ALA A 171 15.14 -13.61 -13.88
N ALA A 172 13.89 -13.88 -14.30
CA ALA A 172 13.56 -14.22 -15.69
C ALA A 172 13.92 -13.09 -16.67
N PHE A 173 13.67 -11.83 -16.28
CA PHE A 173 13.99 -10.65 -17.09
C PHE A 173 15.51 -10.44 -17.22
N GLN A 174 16.25 -10.55 -16.12
CA GLN A 174 17.73 -10.45 -16.13
C GLN A 174 18.38 -11.55 -16.98
N GLN A 175 17.83 -12.76 -16.97
CA GLN A 175 18.28 -13.89 -17.77
C GLN A 175 17.80 -13.85 -19.24
N LYS A 176 17.03 -12.80 -19.63
CA LYS A 176 16.43 -12.64 -20.96
C LYS A 176 15.46 -13.77 -21.34
N ASN A 177 14.84 -14.41 -20.36
CA ASN A 177 13.81 -15.43 -20.57
C ASN A 177 12.44 -14.80 -20.88
N VAL A 178 12.28 -13.50 -20.62
CA VAL A 178 11.14 -12.65 -21.00
C VAL A 178 11.65 -11.34 -21.62
N ASP A 179 10.85 -10.74 -22.48
CA ASP A 179 11.20 -9.55 -23.25
C ASP A 179 10.87 -8.24 -22.54
N ALA A 180 9.82 -8.28 -21.70
CA ALA A 180 9.35 -7.15 -20.91
C ALA A 180 8.88 -7.59 -19.52
N TRP A 181 8.88 -6.63 -18.59
CA TRP A 181 8.47 -6.86 -17.20
C TRP A 181 7.61 -5.71 -16.69
N ALA A 182 6.35 -5.99 -16.35
CA ALA A 182 5.47 -5.04 -15.70
C ALA A 182 5.60 -5.19 -14.18
N ILE A 183 5.96 -4.09 -13.49
CA ILE A 183 6.39 -4.10 -12.08
C ILE A 183 6.17 -2.74 -11.42
N TRP A 184 6.25 -2.73 -10.10
CA TRP A 184 6.17 -1.55 -9.22
C TRP A 184 7.42 -1.38 -8.36
N ASP A 185 7.50 -0.23 -7.68
CA ASP A 185 8.57 0.06 -6.71
C ASP A 185 8.47 -0.80 -5.43
N PRO A 186 9.60 -1.09 -4.80
CA PRO A 186 10.98 -0.66 -5.12
C PRO A 186 11.70 -1.51 -6.17
N TYR A 187 11.09 -2.56 -6.73
CA TYR A 187 11.72 -3.41 -7.75
C TYR A 187 12.09 -2.64 -9.01
N TYR A 188 11.23 -1.70 -9.42
CA TYR A 188 11.45 -0.81 -10.55
C TYR A 188 12.70 0.06 -10.36
N SER A 189 12.77 0.83 -9.26
CA SER A 189 13.92 1.67 -8.94
C SER A 189 15.21 0.85 -8.80
N ALA A 190 15.14 -0.34 -8.23
CA ALA A 190 16.29 -1.25 -8.15
C ALA A 190 16.77 -1.69 -9.53
N ALA A 191 15.85 -1.98 -10.46
CA ALA A 191 16.21 -2.36 -11.84
C ALA A 191 16.81 -1.19 -12.60
N LEU A 192 16.29 0.04 -12.46
CA LEU A 192 16.85 1.24 -13.10
C LEU A 192 18.28 1.52 -12.64
N LEU A 193 18.53 1.49 -11.32
CA LEU A 193 19.83 1.78 -10.76
C LEU A 193 20.88 0.69 -11.07
N GLN A 194 20.44 -0.54 -11.28
CA GLN A 194 21.31 -1.61 -11.77
C GLN A 194 21.75 -1.37 -13.23
N GLY A 195 20.94 -0.61 -13.98
CA GLY A 195 21.19 -0.29 -15.39
C GLY A 195 20.78 -1.39 -16.37
N GLY A 196 20.97 -1.10 -17.66
CA GLY A 196 20.67 -2.02 -18.76
C GLY A 196 19.17 -2.18 -19.06
N VAL A 197 18.32 -1.34 -18.45
CA VAL A 197 16.88 -1.34 -18.65
C VAL A 197 16.36 0.08 -18.91
N ARG A 198 15.22 0.19 -19.57
CA ARG A 198 14.48 1.46 -19.72
C ARG A 198 12.98 1.23 -19.52
N VAL A 199 12.32 2.31 -19.15
CA VAL A 199 10.86 2.36 -19.07
C VAL A 199 10.29 2.41 -20.50
N LEU A 200 9.39 1.48 -20.81
CA LEU A 200 8.59 1.46 -22.02
C LEU A 200 7.31 2.29 -21.83
N LYS A 201 6.67 2.13 -20.67
CA LYS A 201 5.43 2.81 -20.30
C LYS A 201 5.36 2.90 -18.78
N ASP A 202 4.82 4.00 -18.26
CA ASP A 202 4.43 4.21 -16.88
C ASP A 202 2.91 4.49 -16.76
N GLY A 203 2.45 4.76 -15.55
CA GLY A 203 1.05 5.04 -15.27
C GLY A 203 0.61 6.48 -15.50
N THR A 204 1.51 7.42 -15.88
CA THR A 204 1.21 8.87 -15.90
C THR A 204 0.10 9.27 -16.87
N THR A 205 -0.04 8.58 -17.98
CA THR A 205 -1.13 8.82 -18.95
C THR A 205 -2.33 7.91 -18.76
N LEU A 206 -2.24 6.95 -17.82
CA LEU A 206 -3.28 6.00 -17.52
C LEU A 206 -4.05 6.44 -16.26
N LYS A 207 -5.38 6.34 -16.30
CA LYS A 207 -6.19 6.64 -15.12
C LYS A 207 -5.93 5.60 -14.04
N GLN A 208 -5.42 6.03 -12.89
CA GLN A 208 -5.17 5.20 -11.71
C GLN A 208 -6.02 5.63 -10.53
N THR A 209 -6.30 4.70 -9.61
CA THR A 209 -7.15 4.92 -8.44
C THR A 209 -6.37 4.98 -7.12
N GLY A 210 -5.10 4.61 -7.10
CA GLY A 210 -4.27 4.54 -5.90
C GLY A 210 -4.26 3.16 -5.25
N SER A 211 -3.76 3.08 -4.04
CA SER A 211 -3.76 1.87 -3.21
C SER A 211 -4.84 1.94 -2.15
N PHE A 212 -5.24 0.79 -1.64
CA PHE A 212 -6.29 0.67 -0.64
C PHE A 212 -5.82 -0.06 0.59
N TYR A 213 -6.27 0.41 1.75
CA TYR A 213 -6.25 -0.36 2.98
C TYR A 213 -7.53 -1.20 3.06
N LEU A 214 -7.38 -2.48 3.34
CA LEU A 214 -8.47 -3.43 3.48
C LEU A 214 -8.38 -4.14 4.83
N ALA A 215 -9.55 -4.44 5.38
CA ALA A 215 -9.66 -5.20 6.61
C ALA A 215 -10.61 -6.40 6.43
N ALA A 216 -10.40 -7.44 7.21
CA ALA A 216 -11.39 -8.50 7.38
C ALA A 216 -12.67 -7.90 7.98
N ARG A 217 -13.84 -8.15 7.36
CA ARG A 217 -15.10 -7.55 7.80
C ARG A 217 -15.38 -7.75 9.29
N PRO A 218 -15.27 -8.96 9.87
CA PRO A 218 -15.57 -9.16 11.30
C PRO A 218 -14.67 -8.34 12.24
N TYR A 219 -13.42 -8.08 11.81
CA TYR A 219 -12.49 -7.23 12.57
C TYR A 219 -12.88 -5.76 12.45
N ALA A 220 -13.18 -5.29 11.23
CA ALA A 220 -13.52 -3.90 10.97
C ALA A 220 -14.83 -3.48 11.67
N GLU A 221 -15.83 -4.34 11.68
CA GLU A 221 -17.12 -4.07 12.35
C GLU A 221 -16.98 -3.86 13.86
N LYS A 222 -16.03 -4.57 14.49
CA LYS A 222 -15.76 -4.46 15.93
C LYS A 222 -14.82 -3.29 16.28
N ASN A 223 -13.91 -2.92 15.38
CA ASN A 223 -12.76 -2.09 15.71
C ASN A 223 -12.62 -0.87 14.76
N GLY A 224 -13.72 -0.36 14.20
CA GLY A 224 -13.68 0.70 13.18
C GLY A 224 -12.93 1.97 13.62
N ALA A 225 -13.20 2.49 14.84
CA ALA A 225 -12.52 3.66 15.39
C ALA A 225 -11.02 3.39 15.59
N PHE A 226 -10.67 2.21 16.10
CA PHE A 226 -9.27 1.80 16.25
C PHE A 226 -8.55 1.70 14.90
N ILE A 227 -9.19 1.12 13.86
CA ILE A 227 -8.62 1.08 12.50
C ILE A 227 -8.38 2.50 11.98
N GLN A 228 -9.32 3.44 12.18
CA GLN A 228 -9.11 4.83 11.78
C GLN A 228 -7.86 5.41 12.44
N SER A 229 -7.68 5.20 13.74
CA SER A 229 -6.50 5.65 14.48
C SER A 229 -5.20 5.00 14.00
N VAL A 230 -5.26 3.73 13.56
CA VAL A 230 -4.13 3.04 12.91
C VAL A 230 -3.79 3.68 11.56
N LEU A 231 -4.79 3.98 10.73
CA LEU A 231 -4.58 4.65 9.43
C LEU A 231 -4.03 6.07 9.59
N ASP A 232 -4.47 6.81 10.62
CA ASP A 232 -3.90 8.12 10.97
C ASP A 232 -2.41 7.99 11.32
N THR A 233 -2.02 6.91 12.02
CA THR A 233 -0.61 6.62 12.32
C THR A 233 0.20 6.32 11.06
N PHE A 234 -0.37 5.60 10.10
CA PHE A 234 0.28 5.37 8.80
C PHE A 234 0.46 6.66 8.01
N SER A 235 -0.54 7.55 8.03
CA SER A 235 -0.44 8.87 7.42
C SER A 235 0.66 9.72 8.06
N GLN A 236 0.79 9.70 9.39
CA GLN A 236 1.89 10.36 10.11
C GLN A 236 3.25 9.76 9.73
N ALA A 237 3.33 8.44 9.60
CA ALA A 237 4.56 7.77 9.17
C ALA A 237 4.95 8.16 7.73
N ASP A 238 3.98 8.26 6.81
CA ASP A 238 4.22 8.70 5.43
C ASP A 238 4.80 10.13 5.39
N ALA A 239 4.31 11.04 6.24
CA ALA A 239 4.81 12.41 6.34
C ALA A 239 6.30 12.50 6.72
N LEU A 240 6.87 11.45 7.35
CA LEU A 240 8.31 11.39 7.65
C LEU A 240 9.16 11.34 6.38
N THR A 241 8.63 10.83 5.28
CA THR A 241 9.33 10.80 3.98
C THR A 241 9.68 12.20 3.46
N GLN A 242 8.95 13.22 3.91
CA GLN A 242 9.19 14.62 3.56
C GLN A 242 9.91 15.36 4.69
N SER A 243 9.42 15.23 5.93
CA SER A 243 9.94 15.99 7.07
C SER A 243 11.29 15.48 7.61
N GLN A 244 11.57 14.18 7.42
CA GLN A 244 12.80 13.50 7.86
C GLN A 244 13.31 12.59 6.73
N ARG A 245 13.48 13.19 5.53
CA ARG A 245 13.77 12.41 4.32
C ARG A 245 15.05 11.58 4.40
N PRO A 246 16.22 12.13 4.81
CA PRO A 246 17.46 11.34 4.90
C PRO A 246 17.34 10.14 5.84
N GLU A 247 16.76 10.35 7.01
CA GLU A 247 16.56 9.33 8.05
C GLU A 247 15.56 8.26 7.55
N SER A 248 14.50 8.68 6.86
CA SER A 248 13.53 7.77 6.23
C SER A 248 14.19 6.91 5.16
N ILE A 249 15.03 7.50 4.30
CA ILE A 249 15.78 6.76 3.27
C ILE A 249 16.68 5.70 3.94
N ALA A 250 17.49 6.09 4.92
CA ALA A 250 18.40 5.16 5.59
C ALA A 250 17.66 4.01 6.29
N LEU A 251 16.55 4.32 6.97
CA LEU A 251 15.73 3.34 7.67
C LEU A 251 15.04 2.37 6.71
N LEU A 252 14.43 2.89 5.64
CA LEU A 252 13.78 2.08 4.61
C LEU A 252 14.82 1.19 3.89
N ALA A 253 15.98 1.73 3.54
CA ALA A 253 17.08 0.99 2.92
C ALA A 253 17.50 -0.21 3.77
N LYS A 254 17.73 0.02 5.06
CA LYS A 254 18.07 -1.03 6.03
C LYS A 254 16.95 -2.07 6.14
N THR A 255 15.70 -1.63 6.28
CA THR A 255 14.55 -2.53 6.52
C THR A 255 14.20 -3.37 5.29
N MET A 256 14.27 -2.77 4.09
CA MET A 256 13.97 -3.43 2.83
C MET A 256 15.16 -4.24 2.27
N GLY A 257 16.36 -4.06 2.83
CA GLY A 257 17.60 -4.67 2.31
C GLY A 257 17.99 -4.13 0.94
N LEU A 258 17.80 -2.82 0.69
CA LEU A 258 18.06 -2.14 -0.57
C LEU A 258 19.06 -0.99 -0.37
N PRO A 259 19.87 -0.62 -1.38
CA PRO A 259 20.72 0.57 -1.32
C PRO A 259 19.91 1.87 -1.15
N GLU A 260 20.42 2.83 -0.37
CA GLU A 260 19.79 4.14 -0.19
C GLU A 260 19.44 4.87 -1.50
N PRO A 261 20.28 4.85 -2.57
CA PRO A 261 19.90 5.47 -3.85
C PRO A 261 18.64 4.85 -4.49
N VAL A 262 18.40 3.54 -4.28
CA VAL A 262 17.15 2.87 -4.72
C VAL A 262 15.95 3.46 -4.00
N ILE A 263 16.07 3.63 -2.68
CA ILE A 263 14.99 4.21 -1.87
C ILE A 263 14.77 5.68 -2.22
N ALA A 264 15.83 6.45 -2.41
CA ALA A 264 15.73 7.86 -2.81
C ALA A 264 14.95 7.99 -4.14
N THR A 265 15.30 7.18 -5.14
CA THR A 265 14.59 7.14 -6.44
C THR A 265 13.13 6.71 -6.27
N TYR A 266 12.88 5.67 -5.46
CA TYR A 266 11.52 5.21 -5.17
C TYR A 266 10.65 6.31 -4.53
N LEU A 267 11.17 7.07 -3.58
CA LEU A 267 10.44 8.15 -2.92
C LEU A 267 10.19 9.38 -3.82
N ASP A 268 10.79 9.44 -5.02
CA ASP A 268 10.56 10.49 -6.03
C ASP A 268 9.41 10.14 -7.00
N HIS A 269 8.92 8.91 -6.97
CA HIS A 269 7.81 8.42 -7.79
C HIS A 269 6.47 8.57 -7.10
#